data_5d7b19e551d4e09d14ef18556676d3fd
#
_entry.id   5d7b19e551d4e09d14ef18556676d3fd
#
_cell.length_a   1.000
_cell.length_b   1.000
_cell.length_c   1.000
_cell.angle_alpha   90.00
_cell.angle_beta   90.00
_cell.angle_gamma   90.00
#
_symmetry.space_group_name_H-M   'P 1'
#
loop_
_entity.id
_entity.type
_entity.pdbx_description
1 polymer ?
#
loop_
_entity_poly.entity_id
_entity_poly.type
_entity_poly.pdbx_seq_one_letter_code
_entity_poly.pdbx_strand_id
1 'polypeptide(L)'
;LAQAFVMKPAVLESKLASVGTEPAEDKVVIALGQTDGTFAYTSTANNGFWCEANGNVGNWGDTAPVYVEFSGLTMTYGHRKGVSVAGQKYMLKPTLIYTRNGVQYKATIVLNMQF
;
A
#
# COMPACT_ATOMS: atom_id res chain seq x y z
N LEU A 1 -4.17 -0.44 18.34
CA LEU A 1 -4.05 -1.05 17.00
C LEU A 1 -2.69 -1.64 16.73
N ALA A 2 -1.63 -0.94 17.13
CA ALA A 2 -0.28 -1.47 16.94
C ALA A 2 -0.11 -2.83 17.62
N GLN A 3 -0.63 -2.97 18.83
CA GLN A 3 -0.56 -4.23 19.55
C GLN A 3 -1.46 -5.32 18.94
N ALA A 4 -2.45 -4.95 18.15
CA ALA A 4 -3.30 -5.93 17.48
C ALA A 4 -2.62 -6.57 16.28
N PHE A 5 -1.53 -5.95 15.80
CA PHE A 5 -0.78 -6.41 14.63
C PHE A 5 0.68 -6.70 15.00
N VAL A 6 0.88 -7.34 16.16
CA VAL A 6 2.22 -7.72 16.60
C VAL A 6 2.54 -9.09 16.04
N MET A 7 3.51 -9.15 15.14
CA MET A 7 3.90 -10.39 14.46
C MET A 7 5.38 -10.33 14.14
N LYS A 8 6.09 -11.43 14.36
CA LYS A 8 7.52 -11.49 14.01
C LYS A 8 7.68 -11.39 12.50
N PRO A 9 8.74 -10.74 12.00
CA PRO A 9 8.93 -10.55 10.56
C PRO A 9 8.83 -11.83 9.73
N ALA A 10 9.41 -12.95 10.20
CA ALA A 10 9.35 -14.20 9.49
C ALA A 10 7.91 -14.75 9.38
N VAL A 11 7.11 -14.57 10.42
CA VAL A 11 5.70 -15.00 10.43
C VAL A 11 4.89 -14.09 9.52
N LEU A 12 5.10 -12.78 9.61
CA LEU A 12 4.44 -11.80 8.75
C LEU A 12 4.72 -12.12 7.28
N GLU A 13 5.99 -12.33 6.93
CA GLU A 13 6.38 -12.62 5.56
C GLU A 13 5.76 -13.92 5.06
N SER A 14 5.65 -14.94 5.92
CA SER A 14 5.04 -16.23 5.54
C SER A 14 3.54 -16.11 5.23
N LYS A 15 2.86 -15.11 5.78
CA LYS A 15 1.42 -14.89 5.59
C LYS A 15 1.13 -13.82 4.53
N LEU A 16 2.14 -13.12 4.08
CA LEU A 16 1.99 -11.99 3.16
C LEU A 16 1.60 -12.48 1.77
N ALA A 17 0.47 -11.96 1.28
CA ALA A 17 0.01 -12.22 -0.08
C ALA A 17 0.53 -11.13 -1.02
N SER A 18 0.57 -11.43 -2.31
CA SER A 18 0.91 -10.42 -3.32
C SER A 18 -0.18 -9.36 -3.39
N VAL A 19 0.20 -8.12 -3.77
CA VAL A 19 -0.75 -7.04 -3.98
C VAL A 19 -1.74 -7.44 -5.08
N GLY A 20 -3.01 -7.12 -4.85
CA GLY A 20 -4.09 -7.57 -5.72
C GLY A 20 -4.96 -8.64 -5.05
N THR A 21 -4.58 -9.05 -3.84
CA THR A 21 -5.33 -10.05 -3.06
C THR A 21 -6.22 -9.32 -2.06
N GLU A 22 -7.49 -9.72 -1.99
CA GLU A 22 -8.41 -9.20 -0.99
C GLU A 22 -8.19 -9.88 0.37
N PRO A 23 -8.65 -9.26 1.47
CA PRO A 23 -8.50 -9.86 2.80
C PRO A 23 -9.04 -11.29 2.86
N ALA A 24 -8.29 -12.17 3.50
CA ALA A 24 -8.64 -13.57 3.67
C ALA A 24 -8.12 -14.06 5.01
N GLU A 25 -8.77 -15.10 5.54
CA GLU A 25 -8.45 -15.67 6.85
C GLU A 25 -6.99 -16.08 6.93
N ASP A 26 -6.33 -15.68 8.00
CA ASP A 26 -4.93 -15.99 8.32
C ASP A 26 -3.94 -15.56 7.22
N LYS A 27 -4.28 -14.50 6.51
CA LYS A 27 -3.42 -13.89 5.48
C LYS A 27 -3.21 -12.42 5.79
N VAL A 28 -2.06 -11.91 5.40
CA VAL A 28 -1.76 -10.47 5.42
C VAL A 28 -1.82 -9.97 3.99
N VAL A 29 -2.67 -9.00 3.74
CA VAL A 29 -2.78 -8.36 2.42
C VAL A 29 -2.32 -6.92 2.52
N ILE A 30 -1.87 -6.38 1.39
CA ILE A 30 -1.47 -4.98 1.29
C ILE A 30 -2.55 -4.25 0.50
N ALA A 31 -3.11 -3.24 1.14
CA ALA A 31 -4.13 -2.36 0.54
C ALA A 31 -3.61 -0.93 0.51
N LEU A 32 -4.23 -0.09 -0.29
CA LEU A 32 -3.94 1.34 -0.31
C LEU A 32 -5.12 2.10 0.26
N GLY A 33 -4.90 2.80 1.39
CA GLY A 33 -5.93 3.64 1.99
C GLY A 33 -6.27 4.80 1.06
N GLN A 34 -7.56 5.01 0.83
CA GLN A 34 -8.09 6.05 -0.04
C GLN A 34 -8.53 7.26 0.78
N THR A 35 -8.70 8.40 0.12
CA THR A 35 -9.11 9.65 0.78
C THR A 35 -10.51 9.55 1.39
N ASP A 36 -11.37 8.68 0.87
CA ASP A 36 -12.72 8.47 1.39
C ASP A 36 -12.79 7.46 2.54
N GLY A 37 -11.64 6.96 3.00
CA GLY A 37 -11.55 5.98 4.08
C GLY A 37 -11.70 4.53 3.65
N THR A 38 -11.93 4.26 2.38
CA THR A 38 -11.95 2.89 1.84
C THR A 38 -10.55 2.39 1.52
N PHE A 39 -10.42 1.12 1.14
CA PHE A 39 -9.16 0.50 0.77
C PHE A 39 -9.23 -0.04 -0.65
N ALA A 40 -8.20 0.24 -1.44
CA ALA A 40 -8.04 -0.34 -2.75
C ALA A 40 -7.10 -1.56 -2.66
N TYR A 41 -7.46 -2.64 -3.32
CA TYR A 41 -6.69 -3.88 -3.30
C TYR A 41 -6.03 -4.19 -4.64
N THR A 42 -6.58 -3.69 -5.73
CA THR A 42 -6.10 -4.01 -7.08
C THR A 42 -4.72 -3.40 -7.34
N SER A 43 -3.77 -4.24 -7.74
CA SER A 43 -2.43 -3.79 -8.08
C SER A 43 -2.46 -3.02 -9.41
N THR A 44 -1.84 -1.85 -9.43
CA THR A 44 -1.70 -1.03 -10.64
C THR A 44 -0.22 -0.79 -11.00
N ALA A 45 0.68 -1.44 -10.27
CA ALA A 45 2.11 -1.41 -10.50
C ALA A 45 2.65 -2.84 -10.35
N ASN A 46 3.97 -3.02 -10.35
CA ASN A 46 4.60 -4.32 -10.09
C ASN A 46 4.45 -4.64 -8.59
N ASN A 47 3.45 -5.43 -8.25
CA ASN A 47 3.13 -5.77 -6.86
C ASN A 47 3.01 -4.51 -5.99
N GLY A 48 2.19 -3.58 -6.44
CA GLY A 48 2.02 -2.30 -5.76
C GLY A 48 0.99 -1.42 -6.42
N PHE A 49 1.11 -0.11 -6.18
CA PHE A 49 0.11 0.86 -6.61
C PHE A 49 0.76 2.07 -7.26
N TRP A 50 0.31 2.43 -8.46
CA TRP A 50 0.44 3.79 -8.95
C TRP A 50 -0.62 4.64 -8.27
N CYS A 51 -0.29 5.89 -7.93
CA CYS A 51 -1.18 6.73 -7.13
C CYS A 51 -1.29 8.12 -7.72
N GLU A 52 -2.50 8.67 -7.63
CA GLU A 52 -2.79 10.04 -7.98
C GLU A 52 -2.16 11.03 -6.98
N ALA A 53 -2.14 12.30 -7.31
CA ALA A 53 -1.55 13.32 -6.46
C ALA A 53 -2.19 13.39 -5.06
N ASN A 54 -3.45 13.02 -4.95
CA ASN A 54 -4.17 12.99 -3.65
C ASN A 54 -3.92 11.70 -2.85
N GLY A 55 -3.12 10.77 -3.38
CA GLY A 55 -2.81 9.51 -2.73
C GLY A 55 -3.73 8.35 -3.07
N ASN A 56 -4.80 8.58 -3.82
CA ASN A 56 -5.69 7.51 -4.26
C ASN A 56 -5.04 6.67 -5.36
N VAL A 57 -5.49 5.42 -5.48
CA VAL A 57 -4.99 4.52 -6.53
C VAL A 57 -5.25 5.11 -7.91
N GLY A 58 -4.26 5.00 -8.78
CA GLY A 58 -4.32 5.42 -10.17
C GLY A 58 -3.63 4.41 -11.06
N ASN A 59 -3.36 4.79 -12.31
CA ASN A 59 -2.73 3.91 -13.30
C ASN A 59 -1.51 4.57 -13.91
N TRP A 60 -0.48 3.77 -14.19
CA TRP A 60 0.65 4.23 -14.96
C TRP A 60 0.18 4.62 -16.38
N GLY A 61 0.69 5.71 -16.87
CA GLY A 61 0.30 6.20 -18.19
C GLY A 61 -0.81 7.27 -18.17
N ASP A 62 -1.52 7.38 -17.07
CA ASP A 62 -2.52 8.40 -16.83
C ASP A 62 -1.91 9.60 -16.09
N THR A 63 -2.58 10.07 -15.05
CA THR A 63 -2.17 11.25 -14.28
C THR A 63 -1.44 10.90 -12.99
N ALA A 64 -1.21 9.60 -12.72
CA ALA A 64 -0.58 9.14 -11.49
C ALA A 64 0.90 9.53 -11.43
N PRO A 65 1.32 10.41 -10.52
CA PRO A 65 2.69 10.90 -10.46
C PRO A 65 3.64 10.04 -9.64
N VAL A 66 3.15 9.18 -8.75
CA VAL A 66 3.98 8.44 -7.79
C VAL A 66 3.50 7.01 -7.66
N TYR A 67 4.40 6.14 -7.14
CA TYR A 67 4.08 4.73 -6.92
C TYR A 67 4.73 4.19 -5.66
N VAL A 68 4.20 3.08 -5.17
CA VAL A 68 4.79 2.26 -4.12
C VAL A 68 4.69 0.80 -4.54
N GLU A 69 5.78 0.04 -4.37
CA GLU A 69 5.86 -1.38 -4.74
C GLU A 69 6.45 -2.18 -3.60
N PHE A 70 6.13 -3.46 -3.54
CA PHE A 70 6.53 -4.33 -2.44
C PHE A 70 7.25 -5.58 -2.97
N SER A 71 8.28 -5.99 -2.26
CA SER A 71 8.97 -7.26 -2.47
C SER A 71 9.23 -7.86 -1.10
N GLY A 72 8.42 -8.86 -0.71
CA GLY A 72 8.38 -9.33 0.66
C GLY A 72 8.08 -8.15 1.59
N LEU A 73 8.91 -7.92 2.59
CA LEU A 73 8.77 -6.81 3.54
C LEU A 73 9.49 -5.53 3.08
N THR A 74 10.04 -5.52 1.87
CA THR A 74 10.73 -4.35 1.33
C THR A 74 9.75 -3.50 0.55
N MET A 75 9.69 -2.21 0.90
CA MET A 75 8.86 -1.23 0.21
C MET A 75 9.75 -0.31 -0.61
N THR A 76 9.43 -0.18 -1.89
CA THR A 76 10.11 0.73 -2.81
C THR A 76 9.11 1.76 -3.32
N TYR A 77 9.53 3.00 -3.46
CA TYR A 77 8.68 4.06 -3.96
C TYR A 77 9.44 4.94 -4.94
N GLY A 78 8.69 5.66 -5.76
CA GLY A 78 9.28 6.55 -6.73
C GLY A 78 8.23 7.40 -7.42
N HIS A 79 8.65 8.07 -8.49
CA HIS A 79 7.80 9.01 -9.19
C HIS A 79 7.98 8.88 -10.71
N ARG A 80 7.02 9.42 -11.44
CA ARG A 80 7.09 9.48 -12.90
C ARG A 80 7.54 10.88 -13.33
N LYS A 81 8.74 10.95 -13.91
CA LYS A 81 9.27 12.19 -14.44
C LYS A 81 8.34 12.73 -15.53
N GLY A 82 8.02 14.01 -15.47
CA GLY A 82 7.12 14.66 -16.39
C GLY A 82 5.65 14.67 -15.95
N VAL A 83 5.31 13.85 -14.96
CA VAL A 83 3.98 13.81 -14.33
C VAL A 83 4.03 14.34 -12.91
N SER A 84 5.02 13.90 -12.13
CA SER A 84 5.24 14.43 -10.80
C SER A 84 5.74 15.88 -10.86
N VAL A 85 5.36 16.67 -9.85
CA VAL A 85 5.75 18.08 -9.74
C VAL A 85 6.90 18.17 -8.74
N ALA A 86 8.02 18.76 -9.16
CA ALA A 86 9.20 18.95 -8.32
C ALA A 86 8.82 19.79 -7.08
N GLY A 87 9.23 19.31 -5.90
CA GLY A 87 8.95 19.97 -4.62
C GLY A 87 7.57 19.72 -4.05
N GLN A 88 6.64 19.16 -4.82
CA GLN A 88 5.32 18.82 -4.29
C GLN A 88 5.41 17.64 -3.34
N LYS A 89 4.64 17.71 -2.25
CA LYS A 89 4.55 16.62 -1.28
C LYS A 89 3.43 15.66 -1.67
N TYR A 90 3.73 14.37 -1.59
CA TYR A 90 2.78 13.30 -1.84
C TYR A 90 2.71 12.42 -0.61
N MET A 91 1.51 12.00 -0.24
CA MET A 91 1.31 11.11 0.91
C MET A 91 0.50 9.90 0.47
N LEU A 92 1.07 8.71 0.67
CA LEU A 92 0.39 7.45 0.42
C LEU A 92 0.16 6.73 1.75
N LYS A 93 -0.88 5.91 1.81
CA LYS A 93 -1.23 5.15 3.02
C LYS A 93 -1.34 3.66 2.72
N PRO A 94 -0.22 2.99 2.34
CA PRO A 94 -0.25 1.54 2.24
C PRO A 94 -0.57 0.95 3.61
N THR A 95 -1.47 -0.03 3.63
CA THR A 95 -2.00 -0.58 4.86
C THR A 95 -1.91 -2.10 4.80
N LEU A 96 -1.31 -2.69 5.84
CA LEU A 96 -1.30 -4.14 6.02
C LEU A 96 -2.60 -4.51 6.73
N ILE A 97 -3.30 -5.51 6.20
CA ILE A 97 -4.54 -6.01 6.80
C ILE A 97 -4.39 -7.51 7.06
N TYR A 98 -4.43 -7.89 8.33
CA TYR A 98 -4.41 -9.26 8.76
C TYR A 98 -5.81 -9.66 9.25
N THR A 99 -6.32 -10.78 8.75
CA THR A 99 -7.64 -11.30 9.15
C THR A 99 -7.45 -12.56 9.97
N ARG A 100 -8.04 -12.58 11.16
CA ARG A 100 -8.02 -13.74 12.04
C ARG A 100 -9.38 -13.89 12.71
N ASN A 101 -9.97 -15.08 12.58
CA ASN A 101 -11.30 -15.38 13.11
C ASN A 101 -12.36 -14.35 12.67
N GLY A 102 -12.29 -13.93 11.40
CA GLY A 102 -13.21 -12.95 10.83
C GLY A 102 -12.96 -11.51 11.27
N VAL A 103 -11.94 -11.25 12.08
CA VAL A 103 -11.60 -9.89 12.55
C VAL A 103 -10.41 -9.38 11.74
N GLN A 104 -10.50 -8.14 11.27
CA GLN A 104 -9.43 -7.49 10.54
C GLN A 104 -8.61 -6.61 11.47
N TYR A 105 -7.29 -6.77 11.42
CA TYR A 105 -6.32 -5.93 12.11
C TYR A 105 -5.53 -5.15 11.07
N LYS A 106 -5.43 -3.83 11.24
CA LYS A 106 -4.85 -2.95 10.23
C LYS A 106 -3.65 -2.20 10.79
N ALA A 107 -2.60 -2.12 9.98
CA ALA A 107 -1.41 -1.31 10.28
C ALA A 107 -1.15 -0.41 9.08
N THR A 108 -1.40 0.88 9.24
CA THR A 108 -1.22 1.87 8.17
C THR A 108 0.17 2.45 8.23
N ILE A 109 0.85 2.45 7.08
CA ILE A 109 2.12 3.13 6.89
C ILE A 109 1.81 4.47 6.23
N VAL A 110 2.25 5.57 6.85
CA VAL A 110 2.12 6.89 6.24
C VAL A 110 3.43 7.18 5.51
N LEU A 111 3.38 7.12 4.18
CA LEU A 111 4.54 7.34 3.33
C LEU A 111 4.48 8.76 2.77
N ASN A 112 5.36 9.62 3.25
CA ASN A 112 5.48 10.99 2.77
C ASN A 112 6.66 11.07 1.81
N MET A 113 6.41 11.63 0.63
CA MET A 113 7.42 11.73 -0.43
C MET A 113 7.49 13.15 -0.97
N GLN A 114 8.69 13.54 -1.37
CA GLN A 114 8.94 14.80 -2.06
C GLN A 114 10.14 14.60 -2.98
N PHE A 115 9.99 14.97 -4.23
CA PHE A 115 11.02 14.76 -5.23
C PHE A 115 11.57 16.06 -5.78
#